data_45bc2f5cfe6ffd4272620648b7f2b0a4
#
_entry.id   45bc2f5cfe6ffd4272620648b7f2b0a4
#
_cell.length_a   1.000
_cell.length_b   1.000
_cell.length_c   1.000
_cell.angle_alpha   90.00
_cell.angle_beta   90.00
_cell.angle_gamma   90.00
#
_symmetry.space_group_name_H-M   'P 1'
#
loop_
_entity.id
_entity.type
_entity.pdbx_description
1 polymer ?
#
loop_
_entity_poly.entity_id
_entity_poly.type
_entity_poly.pdbx_seq_one_letter_code
_entity_poly.pdbx_strand_id
1 'polypeptide(L)'
;GCRNNWHSHTGGQILIAVGGVGYYQERGKAARRLLPGDVVEIAPDIEHWHGAAPDSWFSHLAIGCNPQTNKNIWLEQVDDQQYAEATKDNGGTGLSATDPELDAIFGNFTKEVQQYGNLDTKTRLMVTLASNIASQAQTEYRMMLESALNAGITPIEIKEILYQAVAYAGMAKV
;
A
#
# COMPACT_ATOMS: atom_id res chain seq x y z
N GLY A 1 13.12 -0.22 4.76
CA GLY A 1 13.71 0.37 3.57
C GLY A 1 14.72 -0.52 2.84
N CYS A 2 14.68 -1.85 3.05
CA CYS A 2 15.53 -2.78 2.30
C CYS A 2 15.00 -2.91 0.86
N ARG A 3 15.88 -2.74 -0.13
CA ARG A 3 15.54 -2.82 -1.54
C ARG A 3 16.68 -3.44 -2.34
N ASN A 4 16.36 -4.02 -3.50
CA ASN A 4 17.38 -4.50 -4.43
C ASN A 4 17.82 -3.38 -5.40
N ASN A 5 18.84 -3.66 -6.18
CA ASN A 5 19.27 -2.80 -7.27
C ASN A 5 18.28 -2.85 -8.44
N TRP A 6 18.35 -1.89 -9.34
CA TRP A 6 17.76 -2.03 -10.67
C TRP A 6 18.28 -3.30 -11.32
N HIS A 7 17.40 -4.04 -11.95
CA HIS A 7 17.75 -5.29 -12.65
C HIS A 7 16.67 -5.64 -13.67
N SER A 8 16.99 -6.60 -14.53
CA SER A 8 16.02 -7.21 -15.44
C SER A 8 16.21 -8.73 -15.52
N HIS A 9 15.23 -9.39 -16.09
CA HIS A 9 15.21 -10.84 -16.31
C HIS A 9 14.93 -11.12 -17.78
N THR A 10 15.85 -11.82 -18.46
CA THR A 10 15.68 -12.13 -19.88
C THR A 10 14.50 -13.03 -20.20
N GLY A 11 14.02 -13.78 -19.23
CA GLY A 11 12.85 -14.66 -19.35
C GLY A 11 11.57 -14.13 -18.71
N GLY A 12 11.65 -12.96 -18.04
CA GLY A 12 10.56 -12.42 -17.22
C GLY A 12 10.52 -13.02 -15.81
N GLN A 13 9.68 -12.44 -14.96
CA GLN A 13 9.49 -12.84 -13.56
C GLN A 13 8.06 -12.61 -13.11
N ILE A 14 7.59 -13.42 -12.17
CA ILE A 14 6.35 -13.18 -11.41
C ILE A 14 6.73 -12.92 -9.96
N LEU A 15 6.26 -11.82 -9.40
CA LEU A 15 6.35 -11.52 -7.97
C LEU A 15 4.97 -11.74 -7.33
N ILE A 16 4.95 -12.44 -6.20
CA ILE A 16 3.75 -12.63 -5.39
C ILE A 16 4.07 -12.11 -3.99
N ALA A 17 3.44 -11.01 -3.58
CA ALA A 17 3.59 -10.47 -2.24
C ALA A 17 2.91 -11.38 -1.22
N VAL A 18 3.62 -11.82 -0.19
CA VAL A 18 3.11 -12.75 0.82
C VAL A 18 3.07 -12.17 2.23
N GLY A 19 3.76 -11.06 2.49
CA GLY A 19 3.71 -10.42 3.82
C GLY A 19 4.38 -9.05 3.87
N GLY A 20 3.96 -8.25 4.82
CA GLY A 20 4.41 -6.87 4.98
C GLY A 20 3.92 -5.93 3.89
N VAL A 21 4.62 -4.82 3.70
CA VAL A 21 4.34 -3.83 2.66
C VAL A 21 5.60 -3.62 1.82
N GLY A 22 5.47 -3.71 0.51
CA GLY A 22 6.55 -3.49 -0.43
C GLY A 22 6.22 -2.46 -1.50
N TYR A 23 7.23 -2.20 -2.32
CA TYR A 23 7.12 -1.40 -3.53
C TYR A 23 7.78 -2.12 -4.70
N TYR A 24 7.23 -1.90 -5.87
CA TYR A 24 7.76 -2.33 -7.16
C TYR A 24 7.74 -1.13 -8.11
N GLN A 25 8.79 -0.97 -8.89
CA GLN A 25 8.84 0.08 -9.90
C GLN A 25 9.55 -0.41 -11.16
N GLU A 26 8.93 -0.18 -12.31
CA GLU A 26 9.59 -0.27 -13.61
C GLU A 26 10.27 1.05 -13.94
N ARG A 27 11.37 0.99 -14.68
CA ARG A 27 12.08 2.20 -15.11
C ARG A 27 11.16 3.12 -15.93
N GLY A 28 11.12 4.39 -15.51
CA GLY A 28 10.30 5.41 -16.16
C GLY A 28 8.81 5.38 -15.81
N LYS A 29 8.37 4.49 -14.91
CA LYS A 29 7.00 4.43 -14.42
C LYS A 29 6.92 4.82 -12.94
N ALA A 30 5.71 5.16 -12.48
CA ALA A 30 5.43 5.34 -11.06
C ALA A 30 5.62 4.03 -10.29
N ALA A 31 6.08 4.13 -9.04
CA ALA A 31 6.17 2.97 -8.18
C ALA A 31 4.77 2.50 -7.75
N ARG A 32 4.60 1.19 -7.66
CA ARG A 32 3.40 0.53 -7.17
C ARG A 32 3.65 -0.04 -5.78
N ARG A 33 2.79 0.30 -4.84
CA ARG A 33 2.75 -0.33 -3.51
C ARG A 33 2.23 -1.75 -3.64
N LEU A 34 2.84 -2.69 -2.90
CA LEU A 34 2.48 -4.10 -2.89
C LEU A 34 2.04 -4.53 -1.50
N LEU A 35 0.90 -5.21 -1.44
CA LEU A 35 0.31 -5.80 -0.25
C LEU A 35 0.23 -7.32 -0.40
N PRO A 36 0.10 -8.08 0.70
CA PRO A 36 -0.08 -9.53 0.64
C PRO A 36 -1.24 -9.93 -0.28
N GLY A 37 -0.95 -10.81 -1.23
CA GLY A 37 -1.88 -11.25 -2.28
C GLY A 37 -1.70 -10.52 -3.62
N ASP A 38 -0.97 -9.42 -3.67
CA ASP A 38 -0.66 -8.77 -4.94
C ASP A 38 0.28 -9.61 -5.80
N VAL A 39 0.01 -9.63 -7.10
CA VAL A 39 0.82 -10.29 -8.11
C VAL A 39 1.29 -9.25 -9.12
N VAL A 40 2.58 -9.32 -9.46
CA VAL A 40 3.18 -8.52 -10.52
C VAL A 40 3.77 -9.46 -11.55
N GLU A 41 3.30 -9.37 -12.78
CA GLU A 41 3.91 -10.05 -13.93
C GLU A 41 4.88 -9.07 -14.60
N ILE A 42 6.14 -9.46 -14.67
CA ILE A 42 7.24 -8.67 -15.21
C ILE A 42 7.68 -9.31 -16.52
N ALA A 43 7.42 -8.62 -17.61
CA ALA A 43 7.80 -9.11 -18.94
C ALA A 43 9.34 -9.23 -19.10
N PRO A 44 9.84 -10.03 -20.05
CA PRO A 44 11.27 -10.11 -20.35
C PRO A 44 11.90 -8.73 -20.56
N ASP A 45 13.11 -8.58 -20.06
CA ASP A 45 13.98 -7.42 -20.22
C ASP A 45 13.48 -6.11 -19.62
N ILE A 46 12.36 -6.13 -18.86
CA ILE A 46 11.89 -4.95 -18.14
C ILE A 46 12.82 -4.65 -16.96
N GLU A 47 13.43 -3.47 -16.99
CA GLU A 47 14.24 -2.95 -15.89
C GLU A 47 13.33 -2.51 -14.75
N HIS A 48 13.57 -3.07 -13.57
CA HIS A 48 12.74 -2.83 -12.38
C HIS A 48 13.54 -2.99 -11.11
N TRP A 49 12.95 -2.55 -10.01
CA TRP A 49 13.37 -2.87 -8.65
C TRP A 49 12.15 -3.15 -7.77
N HIS A 50 12.36 -3.83 -6.65
CA HIS A 50 11.38 -4.02 -5.59
C HIS A 50 12.07 -4.02 -4.22
N GLY A 51 11.29 -3.75 -3.18
CA GLY A 51 11.79 -3.68 -1.81
C GLY A 51 10.70 -3.45 -0.80
N ALA A 52 11.06 -3.40 0.47
CA ALA A 52 10.17 -3.08 1.57
C ALA A 52 9.78 -1.60 1.57
N ALA A 53 8.62 -1.25 2.12
CA ALA A 53 8.28 0.12 2.46
C ALA A 53 9.21 0.66 3.56
N PRO A 54 9.36 2.00 3.70
CA PRO A 54 10.26 2.60 4.69
C PRO A 54 10.00 2.15 6.13
N ASP A 55 8.75 1.92 6.46
CA ASP A 55 8.23 1.60 7.79
C ASP A 55 7.78 0.12 7.94
N SER A 56 8.09 -0.73 6.96
CA SER A 56 7.64 -2.13 6.95
C SER A 56 8.75 -3.09 6.54
N TRP A 57 8.54 -4.35 6.85
CA TRP A 57 9.21 -5.47 6.19
C TRP A 57 8.42 -5.88 4.95
N PHE A 58 9.02 -6.66 4.07
CA PHE A 58 8.37 -7.17 2.87
C PHE A 58 8.87 -8.57 2.57
N SER A 59 7.94 -9.49 2.35
CA SER A 59 8.22 -10.85 1.93
C SER A 59 7.43 -11.17 0.66
N HIS A 60 8.09 -11.81 -0.29
CA HIS A 60 7.51 -12.15 -1.58
C HIS A 60 8.11 -13.44 -2.13
N LEU A 61 7.39 -14.10 -3.02
CA LEU A 61 7.89 -15.15 -3.88
C LEU A 61 8.31 -14.51 -5.21
N ALA A 62 9.51 -14.82 -5.67
CA ALA A 62 10.02 -14.41 -6.97
C ALA A 62 10.17 -15.65 -7.86
N ILE A 63 9.35 -15.76 -8.88
CA ILE A 63 9.30 -16.91 -9.78
C ILE A 63 9.87 -16.48 -11.12
N GLY A 64 11.03 -16.99 -11.48
CA GLY A 64 11.64 -16.76 -12.81
C GLY A 64 10.88 -17.55 -13.88
N CYS A 65 10.41 -16.85 -14.91
CA CYS A 65 9.82 -17.47 -16.09
C CYS A 65 10.93 -17.98 -17.04
N ASN A 66 10.62 -18.97 -17.87
CA ASN A 66 11.56 -19.56 -18.83
C ASN A 66 12.93 -19.96 -18.21
N PRO A 67 12.98 -20.83 -17.20
CA PRO A 67 14.14 -21.04 -16.33
C PRO A 67 15.41 -21.51 -17.09
N GLN A 68 15.25 -22.10 -18.28
CA GLN A 68 16.40 -22.56 -19.09
C GLN A 68 17.18 -21.43 -19.75
N THR A 69 16.54 -20.27 -19.97
CA THR A 69 17.13 -19.13 -20.69
C THR A 69 17.17 -17.86 -19.86
N ASN A 70 16.46 -17.84 -18.73
CA ASN A 70 16.33 -16.66 -17.88
C ASN A 70 17.66 -16.36 -17.18
N LYS A 71 18.09 -15.11 -17.28
CA LYS A 71 19.28 -14.57 -16.60
C LYS A 71 18.90 -13.28 -15.90
N ASN A 72 19.46 -13.08 -14.72
CA ASN A 72 19.37 -11.80 -14.01
C ASN A 72 20.47 -10.87 -14.49
N ILE A 73 20.11 -9.69 -14.93
CA ILE A 73 21.03 -8.64 -15.33
C ILE A 73 20.93 -7.54 -14.27
N TRP A 74 21.96 -7.44 -13.44
CA TRP A 74 22.05 -6.43 -12.39
C TRP A 74 22.53 -5.11 -12.97
N LEU A 75 21.89 -4.03 -12.57
CA LEU A 75 22.20 -2.66 -12.94
C LEU A 75 22.59 -1.85 -11.70
N GLU A 76 22.48 -0.52 -11.77
CA GLU A 76 22.86 0.38 -10.71
C GLU A 76 21.95 0.26 -9.47
N GLN A 77 22.44 0.79 -8.38
CA GLN A 77 21.69 0.89 -7.12
C GLN A 77 20.49 1.85 -7.26
N VAL A 78 19.38 1.51 -6.61
CA VAL A 78 18.32 2.48 -6.31
C VAL A 78 18.82 3.36 -5.17
N ASP A 79 19.19 4.60 -5.44
CA ASP A 79 19.69 5.51 -4.44
C ASP A 79 18.58 5.95 -3.44
N ASP A 80 18.98 6.60 -2.36
CA ASP A 80 18.05 7.00 -1.30
C ASP A 80 17.04 8.04 -1.78
N GLN A 81 17.40 8.91 -2.72
CA GLN A 81 16.50 9.91 -3.27
C GLN A 81 15.45 9.27 -4.17
N GLN A 82 15.88 8.37 -5.07
CA GLN A 82 14.97 7.60 -5.93
C GLN A 82 13.99 6.78 -5.08
N TYR A 83 14.52 6.09 -4.06
CA TYR A 83 13.70 5.30 -3.15
C TYR A 83 12.71 6.16 -2.37
N ALA A 84 13.15 7.28 -1.78
CA ALA A 84 12.27 8.17 -1.04
C ALA A 84 11.16 8.75 -1.94
N GLU A 85 11.48 9.11 -3.18
CA GLU A 85 10.49 9.60 -4.14
C GLU A 85 9.49 8.50 -4.53
N ALA A 86 10.00 7.30 -4.82
CA ALA A 86 9.17 6.16 -5.22
C ALA A 86 8.25 5.66 -4.09
N THR A 87 8.69 5.79 -2.84
CA THR A 87 7.94 5.35 -1.65
C THR A 87 7.20 6.48 -0.94
N LYS A 88 7.24 7.71 -1.47
CA LYS A 88 6.34 8.75 -1.00
C LYS A 88 4.93 8.24 -1.10
N ASP A 89 4.31 8.09 0.06
CA ASP A 89 2.91 7.74 0.15
C ASP A 89 2.08 8.96 -0.26
N ASN A 90 1.78 9.07 -1.53
CA ASN A 90 0.91 10.13 -2.06
C ASN A 90 -0.56 9.91 -1.67
N GLY A 91 -0.80 9.01 -0.69
CA GLY A 91 -2.16 8.65 -0.28
C GLY A 91 -2.95 7.92 -1.37
N GLY A 92 -2.28 7.53 -2.44
CA GLY A 92 -2.91 6.78 -3.53
C GLY A 92 -3.11 5.33 -3.13
N THR A 93 -4.33 4.86 -3.21
CA THR A 93 -4.64 3.43 -3.24
C THR A 93 -3.97 2.81 -4.47
N GLY A 94 -3.83 1.48 -4.53
CA GLY A 94 -3.31 0.81 -5.73
C GLY A 94 -4.06 1.21 -7.03
N LEU A 95 -5.25 1.78 -6.88
CA LEU A 95 -6.08 2.30 -7.95
C LEU A 95 -5.46 3.54 -8.64
N SER A 96 -4.80 4.44 -7.90
CA SER A 96 -4.19 5.65 -8.49
C SER A 96 -3.08 5.33 -9.51
N ALA A 97 -2.42 4.18 -9.36
CA ALA A 97 -1.39 3.73 -10.27
C ALA A 97 -1.94 2.94 -11.47
N THR A 98 -3.08 2.25 -11.30
CA THR A 98 -3.68 1.39 -12.32
C THR A 98 -4.78 2.07 -13.10
N ASP A 99 -5.56 2.93 -12.47
CA ASP A 99 -6.66 3.68 -13.06
C ASP A 99 -6.81 5.06 -12.39
N PRO A 100 -6.01 6.06 -12.81
CA PRO A 100 -6.03 7.40 -12.21
C PRO A 100 -7.39 8.11 -12.34
N GLU A 101 -8.17 7.82 -13.39
CA GLU A 101 -9.49 8.42 -13.58
C GLU A 101 -10.48 7.88 -12.55
N LEU A 102 -10.48 6.57 -12.34
CA LEU A 102 -11.33 5.92 -11.35
C LEU A 102 -10.94 6.34 -9.92
N ASP A 103 -9.64 6.43 -9.63
CA ASP A 103 -9.12 6.94 -8.35
C ASP A 103 -9.60 8.38 -8.08
N ALA A 104 -9.55 9.25 -9.09
CA ALA A 104 -10.05 10.63 -8.99
C ALA A 104 -11.56 10.69 -8.73
N ILE A 105 -12.34 9.83 -9.37
CA ILE A 105 -13.79 9.73 -9.16
C ILE A 105 -14.08 9.33 -7.70
N PHE A 106 -13.45 8.27 -7.19
CA PHE A 106 -13.63 7.83 -5.81
C PHE A 106 -13.11 8.85 -4.81
N GLY A 107 -11.96 9.47 -5.08
CA GLY A 107 -11.39 10.52 -4.24
C GLY A 107 -12.31 11.75 -4.14
N ASN A 108 -12.90 12.17 -5.25
CA ASN A 108 -13.85 13.29 -5.27
C ASN A 108 -15.15 12.91 -4.55
N PHE A 109 -15.72 11.75 -4.83
CA PHE A 109 -16.89 11.23 -4.14
C PHE A 109 -16.68 11.19 -2.62
N THR A 110 -15.56 10.63 -2.18
CA THR A 110 -15.21 10.55 -0.76
C THR A 110 -15.13 11.94 -0.12
N LYS A 111 -14.46 12.90 -0.80
CA LYS A 111 -14.36 14.29 -0.32
C LYS A 111 -15.72 14.96 -0.23
N GLU A 112 -16.57 14.80 -1.24
CA GLU A 112 -17.91 15.35 -1.25
C GLU A 112 -18.76 14.78 -0.11
N VAL A 113 -18.78 13.45 0.05
CA VAL A 113 -19.51 12.78 1.13
C VAL A 113 -19.02 13.24 2.50
N GLN A 114 -17.69 13.38 2.67
CA GLN A 114 -17.13 13.86 3.94
C GLN A 114 -17.48 15.32 4.27
N GLN A 115 -17.80 16.14 3.28
CA GLN A 115 -18.24 17.51 3.47
C GLN A 115 -19.74 17.60 3.82
N TYR A 116 -20.51 16.55 3.55
CA TYR A 116 -21.93 16.48 3.92
C TYR A 116 -22.08 16.17 5.42
N GLY A 117 -22.82 17.04 6.10
CA GLY A 117 -23.16 16.85 7.51
C GLY A 117 -22.32 17.71 8.47
N ASN A 118 -22.74 17.73 9.72
CA ASN A 118 -22.20 18.60 10.78
C ASN A 118 -21.29 17.88 11.77
N LEU A 119 -20.74 16.71 11.40
CA LEU A 119 -19.78 16.03 12.27
C LEU A 119 -18.44 16.78 12.27
N ASP A 120 -17.92 17.04 13.46
CA ASP A 120 -16.56 17.56 13.60
C ASP A 120 -15.51 16.54 13.12
N THR A 121 -14.31 17.02 12.87
CA THR A 121 -13.21 16.21 12.31
C THR A 121 -12.89 14.99 13.16
N LYS A 122 -12.86 15.16 14.49
CA LYS A 122 -12.54 14.08 15.43
C LYS A 122 -13.58 12.96 15.36
N THR A 123 -14.85 13.32 15.45
CA THR A 123 -15.98 12.37 15.36
C THR A 123 -15.99 11.66 14.02
N ARG A 124 -15.76 12.38 12.93
CA ARG A 124 -15.69 11.80 11.58
C ARG A 124 -14.59 10.75 11.47
N LEU A 125 -13.39 11.06 11.96
CA LEU A 125 -12.28 10.12 11.98
C LEU A 125 -12.56 8.88 12.84
N MET A 126 -13.22 9.04 13.99
CA MET A 126 -13.65 7.91 14.84
C MET A 126 -14.62 6.97 14.08
N VAL A 127 -15.60 7.54 13.39
CA VAL A 127 -16.55 6.76 12.57
C VAL A 127 -15.81 6.04 11.43
N THR A 128 -14.88 6.71 10.77
CA THR A 128 -14.10 6.10 9.68
C THR A 128 -13.22 4.97 10.19
N LEU A 129 -12.54 5.13 11.33
CA LEU A 129 -11.76 4.05 11.95
C LEU A 129 -12.63 2.84 12.30
N ALA A 130 -13.82 3.07 12.88
CA ALA A 130 -14.78 1.99 13.18
C ALA A 130 -15.26 1.27 11.91
N SER A 131 -15.51 2.02 10.83
CA SER A 131 -15.91 1.47 9.54
C SER A 131 -14.80 0.63 8.91
N ASN A 132 -13.55 1.09 8.96
CA ASN A 132 -12.40 0.34 8.46
C ASN A 132 -12.20 -0.98 9.22
N ILE A 133 -12.40 -0.98 10.53
CA ILE A 133 -12.38 -2.20 11.35
C ILE A 133 -13.47 -3.16 10.88
N ALA A 134 -14.72 -2.67 10.78
CA ALA A 134 -15.86 -3.50 10.42
C ALA A 134 -15.75 -4.10 9.01
N SER A 135 -15.15 -3.36 8.06
CA SER A 135 -14.91 -3.81 6.69
C SER A 135 -13.62 -4.59 6.51
N GLN A 136 -12.81 -4.78 7.56
CA GLN A 136 -11.49 -5.41 7.51
C GLN A 136 -10.48 -4.65 6.61
N ALA A 137 -10.66 -3.35 6.42
CA ALA A 137 -9.81 -2.48 5.65
C ALA A 137 -8.54 -2.09 6.46
N GLN A 138 -7.65 -3.06 6.69
CA GLN A 138 -6.49 -2.90 7.58
C GLN A 138 -5.51 -1.82 7.09
N THR A 139 -5.35 -1.70 5.78
CA THR A 139 -4.47 -0.70 5.18
C THR A 139 -4.99 0.71 5.43
N GLU A 140 -6.26 0.95 5.13
CA GLU A 140 -6.93 2.22 5.32
C GLU A 140 -6.97 2.60 6.80
N TYR A 141 -7.21 1.61 7.68
CA TYR A 141 -7.14 1.82 9.12
C TYR A 141 -5.76 2.33 9.57
N ARG A 142 -4.68 1.67 9.13
CA ARG A 142 -3.31 2.08 9.49
C ARG A 142 -2.96 3.46 8.95
N MET A 143 -3.33 3.77 7.72
CA MET A 143 -3.10 5.09 7.12
C MET A 143 -3.82 6.20 7.86
N MET A 144 -5.00 5.91 8.41
CA MET A 144 -5.78 6.90 9.15
C MET A 144 -5.34 7.09 10.61
N LEU A 145 -4.56 6.18 11.18
CA LEU A 145 -4.12 6.29 12.58
C LEU A 145 -3.33 7.57 12.85
N GLU A 146 -2.41 7.94 11.96
CA GLU A 146 -1.63 9.17 12.09
C GLU A 146 -2.52 10.41 12.05
N SER A 147 -3.43 10.47 11.07
CA SER A 147 -4.39 11.57 10.97
C SER A 147 -5.30 11.65 12.20
N ALA A 148 -5.71 10.51 12.76
CA ALA A 148 -6.52 10.43 13.95
C ALA A 148 -5.77 10.95 15.20
N LEU A 149 -4.52 10.56 15.39
CA LEU A 149 -3.68 11.05 16.48
C LEU A 149 -3.42 12.56 16.36
N ASN A 150 -3.14 13.06 15.16
CA ASN A 150 -2.93 14.48 14.88
C ASN A 150 -4.21 15.31 15.10
N ALA A 151 -5.39 14.71 14.90
CA ALA A 151 -6.68 15.33 15.22
C ALA A 151 -7.05 15.26 16.71
N GLY A 152 -6.17 14.74 17.55
CA GLY A 152 -6.34 14.67 19.00
C GLY A 152 -7.16 13.48 19.49
N ILE A 153 -7.32 12.42 18.67
CA ILE A 153 -7.84 11.14 19.16
C ILE A 153 -6.72 10.45 19.93
N THR A 154 -6.99 10.14 21.19
CA THR A 154 -6.00 9.51 22.05
C THR A 154 -5.89 8.00 21.77
N PRO A 155 -4.76 7.34 22.12
CA PRO A 155 -4.64 5.89 22.04
C PRO A 155 -5.72 5.13 22.82
N ILE A 156 -6.23 5.73 23.91
CA ILE A 156 -7.31 5.15 24.70
C ILE A 156 -8.63 5.18 23.89
N GLU A 157 -8.94 6.30 23.26
CA GLU A 157 -10.14 6.41 22.40
C GLU A 157 -10.07 5.47 21.19
N ILE A 158 -8.87 5.28 20.60
CA ILE A 158 -8.67 4.29 19.52
C ILE A 158 -8.99 2.87 20.02
N LYS A 159 -8.54 2.52 21.22
CA LYS A 159 -8.84 1.24 21.87
C LYS A 159 -10.33 1.08 22.17
N GLU A 160 -11.01 2.14 22.58
CA GLU A 160 -12.46 2.16 22.79
C GLU A 160 -13.23 1.92 21.48
N ILE A 161 -12.78 2.53 20.38
CA ILE A 161 -13.36 2.28 19.05
C ILE A 161 -13.26 0.79 18.68
N LEU A 162 -12.10 0.15 18.93
CA LEU A 162 -11.94 -1.29 18.72
C LEU A 162 -12.94 -2.10 19.55
N TYR A 163 -13.10 -1.78 20.83
CA TYR A 163 -14.03 -2.49 21.71
C TYR A 163 -15.47 -2.35 21.25
N GLN A 164 -15.89 -1.17 20.81
CA GLN A 164 -17.24 -0.97 20.30
C GLN A 164 -17.44 -1.71 18.96
N ALA A 165 -16.43 -1.71 18.08
CA ALA A 165 -16.51 -2.41 16.80
C ALA A 165 -16.64 -3.93 16.94
N VAL A 166 -15.99 -4.54 17.94
CA VAL A 166 -16.06 -6.00 18.21
C VAL A 166 -17.50 -6.48 18.40
N ALA A 167 -18.32 -5.73 19.11
CA ALA A 167 -19.70 -6.12 19.41
C ALA A 167 -20.56 -6.28 18.14
N TYR A 168 -20.22 -5.56 17.07
CA TYR A 168 -21.01 -5.54 15.84
C TYR A 168 -20.31 -6.24 14.66
N ALA A 169 -19.00 -6.12 14.59
CA ALA A 169 -18.21 -6.72 13.51
C ALA A 169 -17.80 -8.19 13.79
N GLY A 170 -17.77 -8.59 15.07
CA GLY A 170 -17.34 -9.88 15.53
C GLY A 170 -15.81 -9.95 15.78
N MET A 171 -15.41 -10.76 16.78
CA MET A 171 -14.01 -10.87 17.23
C MET A 171 -13.04 -11.31 16.12
N ALA A 172 -13.50 -12.06 15.12
CA ALA A 172 -12.65 -12.52 14.02
C ALA A 172 -12.28 -11.42 13.02
N LYS A 173 -12.90 -10.24 13.12
CA LYS A 173 -12.70 -9.12 12.20
C LYS A 173 -11.93 -7.93 12.82
N VAL A 174 -11.59 -8.01 14.09
CA VAL A 174 -10.92 -6.93 14.86
C VAL A 174 -9.48 -7.33 15.33
#